data_d6e79727ab3d7ef9ae715d3432d03dbb
#
_entry.id   d6e79727ab3d7ef9ae715d3432d03dbb
#
_cell.length_a   1.000
_cell.length_b   1.000
_cell.length_c   1.000
_cell.angle_alpha   90.00
_cell.angle_beta   90.00
_cell.angle_gamma   90.00
#
_symmetry.space_group_name_H-M   'P 1'
#
loop_
_entity.id
_entity.type
_entity.pdbx_description
1 polymer ?
#
loop_
_entity_poly.entity_id
_entity_poly.type
_entity_poly.pdbx_seq_one_letter_code
_entity_poly.pdbx_strand_id
1 'polypeptide(L)'
;MSVDGAALMVGIRTIAKWHPMDVNLVIEGETEANINVSNMTVYKNPFVAGDMYYNKCVNRCDGKLSVGLVEGISKMKLLKLIPALYNGTALDKEGTRYFECEWLELQTDHEVVIEMDGEIVGRPPARYTILKHALKTVIG
;
A
#
# COMPACT_ATOMS: atom_id res chain seq x y z
N MET A 1 22.70 -3.53 10.59
CA MET A 1 21.41 -2.85 10.83
C MET A 1 20.68 -3.57 11.95
N SER A 2 20.57 -3.02 13.12
CA SER A 2 19.84 -3.62 14.23
C SER A 2 18.36 -3.27 14.05
N VAL A 3 17.55 -4.23 13.62
CA VAL A 3 16.09 -4.09 13.71
C VAL A 3 15.77 -3.94 15.20
N ASP A 4 15.12 -2.85 15.58
CA ASP A 4 14.67 -2.69 16.95
C ASP A 4 13.71 -3.85 17.29
N GLY A 5 14.11 -4.69 18.24
CA GLY A 5 13.35 -5.88 18.62
C GLY A 5 11.91 -5.55 19.08
N ALA A 6 11.70 -4.33 19.60
CA ALA A 6 10.38 -3.84 19.96
C ALA A 6 9.51 -3.59 18.70
N ALA A 7 10.05 -2.98 17.66
CA ALA A 7 9.34 -2.76 16.40
C ALA A 7 8.97 -4.08 15.71
N LEU A 8 9.87 -5.06 15.73
CA LEU A 8 9.61 -6.39 15.19
C LEU A 8 8.47 -7.09 15.96
N MET A 9 8.48 -7.02 17.29
CA MET A 9 7.44 -7.65 18.13
C MET A 9 6.06 -7.00 17.94
N VAL A 10 6.01 -5.68 17.77
CA VAL A 10 4.77 -4.95 17.43
C VAL A 10 4.26 -5.40 16.06
N GLY A 11 5.14 -5.49 15.06
CA GLY A 11 4.78 -5.98 13.72
C GLY A 11 4.20 -7.40 13.75
N ILE A 12 4.82 -8.34 14.47
CA ILE A 12 4.33 -9.71 14.63
C ILE A 12 2.96 -9.74 15.32
N ARG A 13 2.75 -8.95 16.39
CA ARG A 13 1.47 -8.86 17.09
C ARG A 13 0.35 -8.30 16.19
N THR A 14 0.68 -7.30 15.37
CA THR A 14 -0.25 -6.72 14.40
C THR A 14 -0.68 -7.76 13.38
N ILE A 15 0.27 -8.49 12.80
CA ILE A 15 -0.01 -9.56 11.83
C ILE A 15 -0.79 -10.72 12.47
N ALA A 16 -0.56 -11.04 13.73
CA ALA A 16 -1.31 -12.10 14.42
C ALA A 16 -2.82 -11.80 14.52
N LYS A 17 -3.17 -10.53 14.71
CA LYS A 17 -4.57 -10.06 14.78
C LYS A 17 -5.17 -9.69 13.42
N TRP A 18 -4.31 -9.61 12.40
CA TRP A 18 -4.71 -9.19 11.09
C TRP A 18 -5.57 -10.26 10.37
N HIS A 19 -6.55 -9.78 9.61
CA HIS A 19 -7.38 -10.57 8.72
C HIS A 19 -7.49 -9.85 7.37
N PRO A 20 -7.49 -10.58 6.23
CA PRO A 20 -7.79 -9.98 4.96
C PRO A 20 -9.22 -9.48 4.95
N MET A 21 -9.49 -8.46 4.15
CA MET A 21 -10.80 -7.85 4.02
C MET A 21 -11.28 -7.89 2.57
N ASP A 22 -12.57 -8.04 2.37
CA ASP A 22 -13.16 -7.93 1.06
C ASP A 22 -13.42 -6.45 0.75
N VAL A 23 -12.94 -6.01 -0.39
CA VAL A 23 -13.06 -4.64 -0.85
C VAL A 23 -13.60 -4.59 -2.27
N ASN A 24 -14.26 -3.50 -2.60
CA ASN A 24 -14.59 -3.13 -3.97
C ASN A 24 -13.68 -1.96 -4.37
N LEU A 25 -13.00 -2.11 -5.49
CA LEU A 25 -12.19 -1.06 -6.10
C LEU A 25 -12.88 -0.58 -7.38
N VAL A 26 -12.87 0.73 -7.59
CA VAL A 26 -13.20 1.34 -8.88
C VAL A 26 -11.93 2.03 -9.36
N ILE A 27 -11.36 1.57 -10.45
CA ILE A 27 -10.11 2.08 -11.01
C ILE A 27 -10.43 2.71 -12.36
N GLU A 28 -10.34 4.04 -12.46
CA GLU A 28 -10.62 4.80 -13.68
C GLU A 28 -11.99 4.49 -14.33
N GLY A 29 -12.98 4.10 -13.51
CA GLY A 29 -14.34 3.77 -13.92
C GLY A 29 -14.60 2.27 -14.11
N GLU A 30 -13.58 1.43 -14.09
CA GLU A 30 -13.72 -0.03 -14.09
C GLU A 30 -13.85 -0.55 -12.66
N THR A 31 -14.86 -1.37 -12.41
CA THR A 31 -15.12 -1.93 -11.07
C THR A 31 -14.52 -3.31 -10.94
N GLU A 32 -13.67 -3.49 -9.94
CA GLU A 32 -13.21 -4.78 -9.44
C GLU A 32 -13.92 -5.06 -8.10
N ALA A 33 -14.86 -5.98 -8.09
CA ALA A 33 -15.67 -6.30 -6.93
C ALA A 33 -15.11 -7.51 -6.14
N ASN A 34 -15.32 -7.50 -4.82
CA ASN A 34 -14.99 -8.61 -3.92
C ASN A 34 -13.53 -9.08 -3.99
N ILE A 35 -12.60 -8.14 -4.05
CA ILE A 35 -11.18 -8.45 -3.97
C ILE A 35 -10.83 -8.67 -2.50
N ASN A 36 -10.21 -9.81 -2.20
CA ASN A 36 -9.72 -10.09 -0.85
C ASN A 36 -8.35 -9.46 -0.65
N VAL A 37 -8.28 -8.37 0.10
CA VAL A 37 -7.09 -7.54 0.28
C VAL A 37 -6.50 -7.68 1.67
N SER A 38 -5.23 -7.91 1.71
CA SER A 38 -4.40 -7.93 2.93
C SER A 38 -3.82 -6.57 3.26
N ASN A 39 -3.40 -5.85 2.24
CA ASN A 39 -2.87 -4.50 2.34
C ASN A 39 -3.01 -3.80 0.98
N MET A 40 -3.31 -2.51 1.01
CA MET A 40 -3.25 -1.64 -0.14
C MET A 40 -2.42 -0.41 0.20
N THR A 41 -1.46 -0.12 -0.64
CA THR A 41 -0.62 1.08 -0.53
C THR A 41 -0.78 1.92 -1.78
N VAL A 42 -1.16 3.19 -1.61
CA VAL A 42 -1.20 4.20 -2.67
C VAL A 42 -0.06 5.17 -2.44
N TYR A 43 0.83 5.35 -3.40
CA TYR A 43 2.05 6.11 -3.17
C TYR A 43 2.55 6.85 -4.40
N LYS A 44 3.35 7.87 -4.16
CA LYS A 44 4.12 8.64 -5.15
C LYS A 44 5.60 8.72 -4.76
N ASN A 45 5.96 8.09 -3.66
CA ASN A 45 7.32 7.88 -3.19
C ASN A 45 7.50 6.39 -2.88
N PRO A 46 8.49 5.70 -3.46
CA PRO A 46 8.66 4.26 -3.26
C PRO A 46 9.10 3.87 -1.85
N PHE A 47 9.57 4.80 -1.04
CA PHE A 47 9.98 4.52 0.34
C PHE A 47 8.77 4.46 1.26
N VAL A 48 8.69 3.40 2.08
CA VAL A 48 7.55 3.13 2.96
C VAL A 48 7.84 3.59 4.40
N ALA A 49 8.84 3.00 5.03
CA ALA A 49 9.26 3.35 6.38
C ALA A 49 10.72 2.91 6.60
N GLY A 50 11.54 3.76 7.18
CA GLY A 50 12.96 3.48 7.36
C GLY A 50 13.62 3.13 6.02
N ASP A 51 14.26 1.95 5.95
CA ASP A 51 14.94 1.47 4.74
C ASP A 51 14.04 0.58 3.85
N MET A 52 12.74 0.45 4.15
CA MET A 52 11.79 -0.32 3.34
C MET A 52 11.34 0.46 2.12
N TYR A 53 11.28 -0.21 0.96
CA TYR A 53 10.89 0.43 -0.29
C TYR A 53 10.28 -0.56 -1.28
N TYR A 54 9.57 -0.02 -2.26
CA TYR A 54 9.13 -0.75 -3.44
C TYR A 54 10.09 -0.46 -4.60
N ASN A 55 10.54 -1.49 -5.33
CA ASN A 55 11.48 -1.33 -6.45
C ASN A 55 10.80 -0.89 -7.76
N LYS A 56 9.57 -0.39 -7.69
CA LYS A 56 8.89 0.13 -8.88
C LYS A 56 9.34 1.57 -9.14
N CYS A 57 9.70 1.84 -10.38
CA CYS A 57 10.08 3.17 -10.80
C CYS A 57 8.86 4.09 -10.71
N VAL A 58 8.90 5.07 -9.82
CA VAL A 58 7.84 6.05 -9.66
C VAL A 58 8.23 7.33 -10.38
N ASN A 59 7.52 7.65 -11.45
CA ASN A 59 7.68 8.96 -12.08
C ASN A 59 6.80 9.98 -11.37
N ARG A 60 7.43 10.95 -10.72
CA ARG A 60 6.72 11.97 -9.93
C ARG A 60 5.90 12.95 -10.76
N CYS A 61 6.12 13.00 -12.08
CA CYS A 61 5.54 13.99 -12.99
C CYS A 61 4.56 13.39 -14.02
N ASP A 62 4.29 12.08 -13.97
CA ASP A 62 3.44 11.38 -14.96
C ASP A 62 1.93 11.55 -14.73
N GLY A 63 1.53 12.15 -13.61
CA GLY A 63 0.12 12.34 -13.26
C GLY A 63 -0.60 11.05 -12.88
N LYS A 64 0.12 10.00 -12.43
CA LYS A 64 -0.45 8.73 -11.98
C LYS A 64 -0.09 8.44 -10.54
N LEU A 65 -0.98 7.77 -9.83
CA LEU A 65 -0.74 7.14 -8.54
C LEU A 65 -0.10 5.77 -8.79
N SER A 66 0.83 5.36 -7.95
CA SER A 66 1.33 3.99 -7.90
C SER A 66 0.57 3.23 -6.82
N VAL A 67 0.07 2.05 -7.14
CA VAL A 67 -0.72 1.22 -6.22
C VAL A 67 -0.10 -0.15 -6.09
N GLY A 68 0.19 -0.53 -4.86
CA GLY A 68 0.60 -1.86 -4.48
C GLY A 68 -0.52 -2.57 -3.72
N LEU A 69 -0.95 -3.72 -4.19
CA LEU A 69 -1.94 -4.58 -3.54
C LEU A 69 -1.28 -5.88 -3.06
N VAL A 70 -1.69 -6.31 -1.87
CA VAL A 70 -1.38 -7.63 -1.34
C VAL A 70 -2.71 -8.37 -1.20
N GLU A 71 -2.94 -9.37 -2.04
CA GLU A 71 -4.22 -10.05 -2.20
C GLU A 71 -4.19 -11.44 -1.58
N GLY A 72 -5.23 -11.79 -0.79
CA GLY A 72 -5.57 -13.15 -0.40
C GLY A 72 -4.46 -14.02 0.19
N ILE A 73 -3.40 -13.43 0.72
CA ILE A 73 -2.27 -14.23 1.22
C ILE A 73 -2.47 -14.65 2.68
N SER A 74 -1.87 -15.78 3.04
CA SER A 74 -1.84 -16.24 4.43
C SER A 74 -0.93 -15.36 5.30
N LYS A 75 -1.17 -15.37 6.63
CA LYS A 75 -0.31 -14.66 7.59
C LYS A 75 1.17 -14.99 7.46
N MET A 76 1.50 -16.25 7.14
CA MET A 76 2.89 -16.69 6.93
C MET A 76 3.50 -16.10 5.66
N LYS A 77 2.73 -15.97 4.57
CA LYS A 77 3.17 -15.29 3.36
C LYS A 77 3.34 -13.79 3.62
N LEU A 78 2.43 -13.16 4.39
CA LEU A 78 2.53 -11.75 4.78
C LEU A 78 3.82 -11.47 5.58
N LEU A 79 4.17 -12.33 6.54
CA LEU A 79 5.44 -12.21 7.28
C LEU A 79 6.67 -12.26 6.37
N LYS A 80 6.62 -13.06 5.30
CA LYS A 80 7.72 -13.15 4.32
C LYS A 80 7.84 -11.91 3.43
N LEU A 81 6.83 -11.04 3.37
CA LEU A 81 6.92 -9.78 2.66
C LEU A 81 7.76 -8.74 3.40
N ILE A 82 7.90 -8.84 4.73
CA ILE A 82 8.70 -7.89 5.51
C ILE A 82 10.17 -7.82 5.00
N PRO A 83 10.93 -8.92 4.95
CA PRO A 83 12.28 -8.87 4.38
C PRO A 83 12.29 -8.51 2.89
N ALA A 84 11.22 -8.83 2.15
CA ALA A 84 11.11 -8.45 0.74
C ALA A 84 10.93 -6.94 0.55
N LEU A 85 10.33 -6.22 1.51
CA LEU A 85 10.28 -4.74 1.51
C LEU A 85 11.67 -4.12 1.67
N TYR A 86 12.53 -4.68 2.54
CA TYR A 86 13.91 -4.19 2.68
C TYR A 86 14.76 -4.41 1.43
N ASN A 87 14.44 -5.42 0.64
CA ASN A 87 15.14 -5.74 -0.60
C ASN A 87 14.42 -5.16 -1.85
N GLY A 88 13.33 -4.41 -1.67
CA GLY A 88 12.53 -3.84 -2.76
C GLY A 88 11.75 -4.86 -3.60
N THR A 89 11.70 -6.14 -3.23
CA THR A 89 11.09 -7.20 -4.04
C THR A 89 9.68 -7.58 -3.62
N ALA A 90 9.05 -6.81 -2.74
CA ALA A 90 7.74 -7.15 -2.17
C ALA A 90 6.64 -7.27 -3.24
N LEU A 91 6.61 -6.36 -4.21
CA LEU A 91 5.62 -6.35 -5.29
C LEU A 91 5.91 -7.33 -6.45
N ASP A 92 6.97 -8.15 -6.32
CA ASP A 92 7.30 -9.22 -7.27
C ASP A 92 6.92 -10.61 -6.71
N LYS A 93 6.29 -10.65 -5.53
CA LYS A 93 5.92 -11.91 -4.87
C LYS A 93 4.51 -12.35 -5.28
N GLU A 94 4.29 -13.65 -5.23
CA GLU A 94 2.96 -14.24 -5.42
C GLU A 94 1.94 -13.64 -4.44
N GLY A 95 0.77 -13.27 -4.93
CA GLY A 95 -0.28 -12.60 -4.16
C GLY A 95 -0.05 -11.09 -4.00
N THR A 96 0.83 -10.51 -4.80
CA THR A 96 1.00 -9.07 -4.89
C THR A 96 0.71 -8.60 -6.30
N ARG A 97 0.13 -7.40 -6.40
CA ARG A 97 -0.18 -6.75 -7.67
C ARG A 97 0.29 -5.29 -7.64
N TYR A 98 0.83 -4.82 -8.75
CA TYR A 98 1.19 -3.43 -8.96
C TYR A 98 0.48 -2.89 -10.19
N PHE A 99 -0.07 -1.68 -10.07
CA PHE A 99 -0.61 -0.94 -11.20
C PHE A 99 -0.51 0.57 -10.96
N GLU A 100 -0.76 1.34 -12.01
CA GLU A 100 -0.80 2.80 -11.97
C GLU A 100 -2.16 3.29 -12.46
N CYS A 101 -2.67 4.36 -11.85
CA CYS A 101 -3.93 4.98 -12.22
C CYS A 101 -3.94 6.48 -11.91
N GLU A 102 -4.81 7.25 -12.54
CA GLU A 102 -5.01 8.68 -12.21
C GLU A 102 -5.91 8.85 -10.97
N TRP A 103 -6.83 7.92 -10.77
CA TRP A 103 -7.69 7.88 -9.59
C TRP A 103 -8.21 6.47 -9.32
N LEU A 104 -8.54 6.22 -8.07
CA LEU A 104 -9.24 5.01 -7.65
C LEU A 104 -10.16 5.31 -6.46
N GLU A 105 -11.21 4.50 -6.32
CA GLU A 105 -12.10 4.49 -5.17
C GLU A 105 -12.01 3.15 -4.46
N LEU A 106 -12.02 3.20 -3.13
CA LEU A 106 -12.04 2.04 -2.24
C LEU A 106 -13.32 2.05 -1.43
N GLN A 107 -14.05 0.94 -1.46
CA GLN A 107 -15.24 0.71 -0.64
C GLN A 107 -15.13 -0.63 0.08
N THR A 108 -15.51 -0.67 1.34
CA THR A 108 -15.58 -1.89 2.15
C THR A 108 -16.51 -1.68 3.34
N ASP A 109 -17.16 -2.75 3.78
CA ASP A 109 -17.98 -2.77 4.99
C ASP A 109 -17.14 -3.12 6.24
N HIS A 110 -15.85 -3.43 6.05
CA HIS A 110 -14.95 -3.72 7.17
C HIS A 110 -14.50 -2.44 7.89
N GLU A 111 -14.34 -2.53 9.21
CA GLU A 111 -13.75 -1.46 10.01
C GLU A 111 -12.24 -1.37 9.77
N VAL A 112 -11.85 -0.55 8.82
CA VAL A 112 -10.44 -0.28 8.50
C VAL A 112 -10.16 1.21 8.57
N VAL A 113 -8.90 1.55 8.77
CA VAL A 113 -8.43 2.93 8.78
C VAL A 113 -7.53 3.19 7.58
N ILE A 114 -7.55 4.43 7.13
CA ILE A 114 -6.61 4.96 6.14
C ILE A 114 -5.53 5.69 6.91
N GLU A 115 -4.29 5.27 6.71
CA GLU A 115 -3.12 5.90 7.29
C GLU A 115 -2.36 6.64 6.18
N MET A 116 -1.86 7.82 6.49
CA MET A 116 -1.00 8.63 5.63
C MET A 116 0.14 9.20 6.47
N ASP A 117 1.37 8.87 6.10
CA ASP A 117 2.61 9.34 6.76
C ASP A 117 2.62 9.14 8.29
N GLY A 118 2.04 8.02 8.76
CA GLY A 118 1.99 7.64 10.18
C GLY A 118 0.75 8.14 10.94
N GLU A 119 -0.15 8.88 10.30
CA GLU A 119 -1.37 9.41 10.91
C GLU A 119 -2.63 8.78 10.32
N ILE A 120 -3.62 8.51 11.16
CA ILE A 120 -4.94 8.07 10.71
C ILE A 120 -5.69 9.28 10.17
N VAL A 121 -5.96 9.28 8.85
CA VAL A 121 -6.61 10.40 8.16
C VAL A 121 -8.08 10.14 7.84
N GLY A 122 -8.55 8.89 7.95
CA GLY A 122 -9.94 8.57 7.66
C GLY A 122 -10.25 7.10 7.62
N ARG A 123 -11.40 6.79 7.01
CA ARG A 123 -11.91 5.43 6.78
C ARG A 123 -12.57 5.36 5.40
N PRO A 124 -12.68 4.17 4.77
CA PRO A 124 -13.50 3.97 3.59
C PRO A 124 -14.99 4.33 3.85
N PRO A 125 -15.73 4.74 2.81
CA PRO A 125 -15.32 4.85 1.43
C PRO A 125 -14.36 6.01 1.18
N ALA A 126 -13.39 5.80 0.29
CA ALA A 126 -12.38 6.82 0.00
C ALA A 126 -12.03 6.86 -1.48
N ARG A 127 -11.79 8.07 -1.98
CA ARG A 127 -11.28 8.29 -3.33
C ARG A 127 -9.88 8.89 -3.28
N TYR A 128 -8.97 8.28 -4.01
CA TYR A 128 -7.61 8.75 -4.20
C TYR A 128 -7.49 9.33 -5.61
N THR A 129 -7.00 10.55 -5.71
CA THR A 129 -6.86 11.25 -6.99
C THR A 129 -5.55 12.00 -7.01
N ILE A 130 -4.81 11.92 -8.12
CA ILE A 130 -3.59 12.70 -8.30
C ILE A 130 -3.93 14.15 -8.69
N LEU A 131 -3.33 15.10 -8.00
CA LEU A 131 -3.38 16.51 -8.37
C LEU A 131 -2.14 16.85 -9.20
N LYS A 132 -2.30 16.82 -10.51
CA LYS A 132 -1.20 17.09 -11.45
C LYS A 132 -0.65 18.52 -11.24
N HIS A 133 0.68 18.64 -11.15
CA HIS A 133 1.37 19.95 -11.00
C HIS A 133 0.96 20.78 -9.77
N ALA A 134 0.44 20.17 -8.72
CA ALA A 134 0.00 20.86 -7.51
C ALA A 134 1.16 21.48 -6.68
N LEU A 135 2.36 20.90 -6.78
CA LEU A 135 3.54 21.37 -6.07
C LEU A 135 4.67 21.74 -7.04
N LYS A 136 5.33 22.85 -6.77
CA LYS A 136 6.59 23.24 -7.39
C LYS A 136 7.70 22.99 -6.37
N THR A 137 8.63 22.11 -6.68
CA THR A 137 9.81 21.85 -5.84
C THR A 137 11.07 22.38 -6.52
N VAL A 138 11.97 22.97 -5.76
CA VAL A 138 13.30 23.30 -6.22
C VAL A 138 14.14 22.04 -6.07
N ILE A 139 14.74 21.59 -7.17
CA ILE A 139 15.69 20.49 -7.17
C ILE A 139 17.07 21.15 -7.22
N GLY A 140 17.85 20.96 -6.16
CA GLY A 140 19.23 21.43 -6.06
C GLY A 140 20.19 20.45 -6.76
#